data_db4531e6cc771607402e7e22efcd8cb1
#
_entry.id   db4531e6cc771607402e7e22efcd8cb1
#
_cell.length_a   1.000
_cell.length_b   1.000
_cell.length_c   1.000
_cell.angle_alpha   90.00
_cell.angle_beta   90.00
_cell.angle_gamma   90.00
#
_symmetry.space_group_name_H-M   'P 1'
#
loop_
_entity.id
_entity.type
_entity.pdbx_description
1 polymer ?
#
loop_
_entity_poly.entity_id
_entity_poly.type
_entity_poly.pdbx_seq_one_letter_code
_entity_poly.pdbx_strand_id
1 'polypeptide(L)' 'MQKGTVKFFNEAKGFGFITPENGGDDVFVHSSGLISANINENDAVIFEVERGKKGLNAVNVKLA' A
#
# COMPACT_ATOMS: atom_id res chain seq x y z
N MET A 1 2.72 -12.68 2.03
CA MET A 1 2.05 -11.37 1.91
C MET A 1 1.85 -10.77 3.28
N GLN A 2 1.90 -9.46 3.36
CA GLN A 2 1.70 -8.73 4.61
C GLN A 2 0.31 -8.13 4.64
N LYS A 3 -0.18 -7.88 5.84
CA LYS A 3 -1.44 -7.16 6.04
C LYS A 3 -1.14 -5.76 6.54
N GLY A 4 -2.01 -4.84 6.20
CA GLY A 4 -1.91 -3.47 6.68
C GLY A 4 -3.18 -2.71 6.45
N THR A 5 -3.13 -1.42 6.80
CA THR A 5 -4.26 -0.52 6.64
C THR A 5 -3.80 0.66 5.80
N VAL A 6 -4.60 1.04 4.83
CA VAL A 6 -4.30 2.21 4.00
C VAL A 6 -4.36 3.45 4.88
N LYS A 7 -3.23 4.15 4.98
CA LYS A 7 -3.16 5.40 5.73
C LYS A 7 -3.84 6.52 4.95
N PHE A 8 -3.49 6.62 3.68
CA PHE A 8 -4.19 7.47 2.73
C PHE A 8 -3.80 7.04 1.31
N PHE A 9 -4.60 7.43 0.36
CA PHE A 9 -4.28 7.20 -1.04
C PHE A 9 -4.80 8.38 -1.86
N ASN A 10 -3.91 8.99 -2.64
CA ASN A 10 -4.26 10.13 -3.49
C ASN A 10 -4.41 9.64 -4.92
N GLU A 11 -5.65 9.47 -5.36
CA GLU A 11 -5.95 8.95 -6.70
C GLU A 11 -5.46 9.90 -7.79
N ALA A 12 -5.52 11.21 -7.53
CA ALA A 12 -5.10 12.19 -8.52
C ALA A 12 -3.62 12.10 -8.82
N LYS A 13 -2.81 11.82 -7.82
CA LYS A 13 -1.37 11.66 -7.98
C LYS A 13 -0.93 10.23 -8.16
N GLY A 14 -1.81 9.28 -7.87
CA GLY A 14 -1.55 7.86 -8.07
C GLY A 14 -0.62 7.24 -7.05
N PHE A 15 -0.62 7.71 -5.81
CA PHE A 15 0.20 7.12 -4.77
C PHE A 15 -0.45 7.26 -3.39
N GLY A 16 0.07 6.48 -2.44
CA GLY A 16 -0.38 6.55 -1.07
C GLY A 16 0.57 5.80 -0.15
N PHE A 17 0.13 5.59 1.08
CA PHE A 17 0.90 4.86 2.08
C PHE A 17 0.04 3.85 2.80
N ILE A 18 0.67 2.74 3.16
CA ILE A 18 0.03 1.68 3.93
C ILE A 18 0.80 1.53 5.24
N THR A 19 0.06 1.47 6.35
CA THR A 19 0.65 1.19 7.66
C THR A 19 0.61 -0.31 7.88
N PRO A 20 1.77 -0.98 7.95
CA PRO A 20 1.79 -2.43 8.16
C PRO A 20 1.19 -2.81 9.51
N GLU A 21 0.49 -3.92 9.54
CA GLU A 21 -0.13 -4.42 10.78
C GLU A 21 0.92 -4.77 11.84
N ASN A 22 2.11 -5.15 11.41
CA ASN A 22 3.18 -5.55 12.33
C ASN A 22 3.87 -4.38 13.03
N GLY A 23 3.41 -3.15 12.78
CA GLY A 23 3.93 -1.97 13.45
C GLY A 23 5.19 -1.37 12.84
N GLY A 24 5.56 -1.81 11.65
CA GLY A 24 6.72 -1.24 10.95
C GLY A 24 6.42 0.13 10.36
N ASP A 25 7.42 0.70 9.68
CA ASP A 25 7.27 1.98 9.00
C ASP A 25 6.25 1.91 7.88
N ASP A 26 5.64 3.03 7.57
CA ASP A 26 4.69 3.11 6.46
C ASP A 26 5.37 2.70 5.16
N VAL A 27 4.61 2.01 4.32
CA VAL A 27 5.09 1.53 3.03
C VAL A 27 4.45 2.33 1.92
N PHE A 28 5.27 2.82 1.00
CA PHE A 28 4.78 3.57 -0.15
C PHE A 28 4.07 2.63 -1.13
N VAL A 29 2.95 3.08 -1.67
CA VAL A 29 2.22 2.33 -2.70
C VAL A 29 1.92 3.24 -3.89
N HIS A 30 2.21 2.75 -5.09
CA HIS A 30 1.89 3.45 -6.33
C HIS A 30 0.68 2.76 -6.97
N SER A 31 -0.11 3.52 -7.72
CA SER A 31 -1.30 2.98 -8.36
C SER A 31 -1.02 1.77 -9.24
N SER A 32 0.17 1.72 -9.84
CA SER A 32 0.56 0.57 -10.68
C SER A 32 0.77 -0.71 -9.87
N GLY A 33 0.94 -0.59 -8.54
CA GLY A 33 1.09 -1.75 -7.67
C GLY A 33 -0.22 -2.28 -7.11
N LEU A 34 -1.34 -1.71 -7.50
CA LEU A 34 -2.65 -2.11 -7.00
C LEU A 34 -3.25 -3.20 -7.87
N ILE A 35 -3.70 -4.28 -7.24
CA ILE A 35 -4.53 -5.28 -7.89
C ILE A 35 -5.99 -4.83 -7.81
N SER A 36 -6.39 -4.37 -6.61
CA SER A 36 -7.72 -3.78 -6.43
C SER A 36 -7.66 -2.31 -6.82
N ALA A 37 -8.50 -1.90 -7.76
CA ALA A 37 -8.45 -0.56 -8.33
C ALA A 37 -8.88 0.54 -7.35
N ASN A 38 -9.73 0.22 -6.39
CA ASN A 38 -10.34 1.22 -5.51
C ASN A 38 -10.04 0.94 -4.05
N ILE A 39 -8.85 1.31 -3.61
CA ILE A 39 -8.56 1.29 -2.18
C ILE A 39 -8.77 2.69 -1.62
N ASN A 40 -9.27 2.75 -0.40
CA ASN A 40 -9.58 4.01 0.27
C ASN A 40 -8.87 4.07 1.61
N GLU A 41 -8.82 5.28 2.17
CA GLU A 41 -8.28 5.48 3.50
C GLU A 41 -8.95 4.54 4.50
N ASN A 42 -8.15 3.95 5.36
CA ASN A 42 -8.55 3.01 6.40
C ASN A 42 -9.00 1.63 5.91
N ASP A 43 -8.86 1.33 4.61
CA ASP A 43 -9.16 0.00 4.12
C ASP A 43 -8.10 -0.99 4.57
N ALA A 44 -8.53 -2.18 4.96
CA ALA A 44 -7.63 -3.28 5.24
C ALA A 44 -7.17 -3.91 3.93
N VAL A 45 -5.87 -4.09 3.77
CA VAL A 45 -5.30 -4.61 2.54
C VAL A 45 -4.26 -5.68 2.83
N ILE A 46 -3.99 -6.51 1.84
CA ILE A 46 -2.82 -7.40 1.86
C ILE A 46 -1.94 -7.01 0.69
N PHE A 47 -0.64 -7.16 0.87
CA PHE A 47 0.31 -6.68 -0.12
C PHE A 47 1.66 -7.38 0.05
N GLU A 48 2.51 -7.26 -0.97
CA GLU A 48 3.89 -7.68 -0.90
C GLU A 48 4.77 -6.45 -0.86
N VAL A 49 5.96 -6.59 -0.29
CA VAL A 49 6.91 -5.49 -0.17
C VAL A 49 8.07 -5.73 -1.09
N GLU A 50 8.44 -4.71 -1.84
CA GLU A 50 9.56 -4.76 -2.74
C GLU A 50 10.48 -3.58 -2.45
N ARG A 51 11.80 -3.81 -2.51
CA ARG A 51 12.75 -2.74 -2.27
C ARG A 51 12.92 -1.90 -3.52
N GLY A 52 12.57 -0.61 -3.43
CA GLY A 52 12.74 0.33 -4.52
C GLY A 52 13.89 1.30 -4.24
N LYS A 53 14.09 2.23 -5.17
CA LYS A 53 15.17 3.20 -5.06
C LYS A 53 15.02 4.15 -3.87
N LYS A 54 13.79 4.42 -3.47
CA LYS A 54 13.48 5.35 -2.39
C LYS A 54 13.08 4.65 -1.10
N GLY A 55 13.21 3.34 -1.04
CA GLY A 55 12.82 2.57 0.12
C GLY A 55 11.86 1.44 -0.26
N LEU A 56 11.06 1.00 0.69
CA LEU A 56 10.14 -0.11 0.47
C LEU A 56 8.88 0.35 -0.25
N ASN A 57 8.47 -0.43 -1.24
CA ASN A 57 7.22 -0.21 -1.98
C ASN A 57 6.29 -1.39 -1.78
N ALA A 58 4.99 -1.10 -1.66
CA ALA A 58 3.98 -2.13 -1.65
C ALA A 58 3.60 -2.47 -3.10
N VAL A 59 3.52 -3.77 -3.39
CA VAL A 59 3.12 -4.24 -4.71
C VAL A 59 2.07 -5.33 -4.53
N ASN A 60 1.32 -5.60 -5.59
CA ASN A 60 0.25 -6.59 -5.56
C ASN A 60 -0.74 -6.33 -4.42
N VAL A 61 -1.06 -5.06 -4.22
CA VAL A 61 -1.96 -4.62 -3.16
C VAL A 61 -3.40 -4.92 -3.52
N LYS A 62 -4.09 -5.59 -2.61
CA LYS A 62 -5.52 -5.87 -2.79
C LYS A 62 -6.24 -5.79 -1.46
N LEU A 63 -7.54 -5.62 -1.52
CA LEU A 63 -8.37 -5.60 -0.32
C LEU A 63 -8.29 -6.95 0.40
N ALA A 64 -8.18 -6.88 1.69
CA ALA A 64 -8.11 -8.07 2.53
C ALA A 64 -9.45 -8.81 2.57
#